data_8068b540876382fb35acab0b6566fe6d
#
_entry.id   8068b540876382fb35acab0b6566fe6d
#
_cell.length_a   1.000
_cell.length_b   1.000
_cell.length_c   1.000
_cell.angle_alpha   90.00
_cell.angle_beta   90.00
_cell.angle_gamma   90.00
#
_symmetry.space_group_name_H-M   'P 1'
#
loop_
_entity.id
_entity.type
_entity.pdbx_description
1 polymer ?
#
loop_
_entity_poly.entity_id
_entity_poly.type
_entity_poly.pdbx_seq_one_letter_code
_entity_poly.pdbx_strand_id
1 'polypeptide(L)'
;MTKEINRFEMTALELIQLKKLHLDDLRSKYYDVITKERQIKNGENNVLLNTDFKSLGLTNEKQRTAFVQDASAKDRFKLDQLRYEYKMEEDNLEILNDLIKLRIAEIGGEK
;
A
#
# COMPACT_ATOMS: atom_id res chain seq x y z
N MET A 1 28.10 6.40 -5.91
CA MET A 1 27.76 5.86 -4.60
C MET A 1 26.74 6.75 -3.92
N THR A 2 25.58 6.21 -3.68
CA THR A 2 24.57 6.89 -2.88
C THR A 2 24.97 6.77 -1.40
N LYS A 3 25.17 7.90 -0.76
CA LYS A 3 25.35 7.93 0.70
C LYS A 3 24.07 7.46 1.36
N GLU A 4 24.15 6.45 2.19
CA GLU A 4 23.05 6.12 3.08
C GLU A 4 22.80 7.29 4.03
N ILE A 5 21.53 7.73 4.09
CA ILE A 5 21.13 8.79 5.01
C ILE A 5 21.02 8.17 6.41
N ASN A 6 21.88 8.56 7.32
CA ASN A 6 21.81 8.12 8.70
C ASN A 6 20.80 8.97 9.46
N ARG A 7 19.60 8.45 9.65
CA ARG A 7 18.50 9.14 10.34
C ARG A 7 18.84 9.52 11.77
N PHE A 8 19.74 8.76 12.43
CA PHE A 8 20.13 9.04 13.82
C PHE A 8 21.02 10.28 13.96
N GLU A 9 21.64 10.72 12.87
CA GLU A 9 22.47 11.92 12.83
C GLU A 9 21.71 13.16 12.37
N MET A 10 20.48 13.01 11.93
CA MET A 10 19.67 14.13 11.39
C MET A 10 19.12 15.00 12.51
N THR A 11 19.05 16.30 12.24
CA THR A 11 18.37 17.25 13.13
C THR A 11 16.86 17.05 13.08
N ALA A 12 16.14 17.60 14.08
CA ALA A 12 14.69 17.56 14.10
C ALA A 12 14.07 18.16 12.83
N LEU A 13 14.62 19.28 12.35
CA LEU A 13 14.13 19.93 11.11
C LEU A 13 14.32 19.04 9.89
N GLU A 14 15.49 18.43 9.76
CA GLU A 14 15.78 17.51 8.66
C GLU A 14 14.86 16.30 8.69
N LEU A 15 14.57 15.75 9.88
CA LEU A 15 13.64 14.64 10.04
C LEU A 15 12.21 15.03 9.67
N ILE A 16 11.78 16.25 10.01
CA ILE A 16 10.46 16.76 9.63
C ILE A 16 10.35 16.93 8.11
N GLN A 17 11.39 17.41 7.45
CA GLN A 17 11.44 17.51 6.00
C GLN A 17 11.38 16.12 5.34
N LEU A 18 12.10 15.16 5.88
CA LEU A 18 12.06 13.76 5.42
C LEU A 18 10.66 13.18 5.59
N LYS A 19 10.00 13.47 6.71
CA LYS A 19 8.62 13.03 6.97
C LYS A 19 7.66 13.52 5.90
N LYS A 20 7.80 14.74 5.42
CA LYS A 20 6.95 15.28 4.33
C LYS A 20 7.08 14.45 3.06
N LEU A 21 8.31 14.05 2.70
CA LEU A 21 8.56 13.21 1.53
C LEU A 21 7.91 11.82 1.70
N HIS A 22 8.02 11.23 2.88
CA HIS A 22 7.38 9.94 3.16
C HIS A 22 5.85 10.01 3.17
N LEU A 23 5.29 11.15 3.62
CA LEU A 23 3.83 11.35 3.55
C LEU A 23 3.33 11.41 2.11
N ASP A 24 4.08 12.06 1.22
CA ASP A 24 3.73 12.11 -0.20
C ASP A 24 3.80 10.72 -0.82
N ASP A 25 4.83 9.93 -0.48
CA ASP A 25 4.97 8.54 -0.90
C ASP A 25 3.81 7.68 -0.38
N LEU A 26 3.43 7.86 0.87
CA LEU A 26 2.32 7.13 1.47
C LEU A 26 1.00 7.40 0.73
N ARG A 27 0.74 8.67 0.41
CA ARG A 27 -0.45 9.06 -0.35
C ARG A 27 -0.47 8.42 -1.73
N SER A 28 0.68 8.41 -2.41
CA SER A 28 0.83 7.77 -3.71
C SER A 28 0.55 6.27 -3.64
N LYS A 29 1.10 5.59 -2.65
CA LYS A 29 0.89 4.15 -2.44
C LYS A 29 -0.56 3.83 -2.08
N TYR A 30 -1.19 4.68 -1.27
CA TYR A 30 -2.61 4.54 -0.95
C TYR A 30 -3.48 4.65 -2.19
N TYR A 31 -3.19 5.63 -3.05
CA TYR A 31 -3.89 5.81 -4.32
C TYR A 31 -3.74 4.58 -5.22
N ASP A 32 -2.54 3.99 -5.28
CA ASP A 32 -2.27 2.79 -6.08
C ASP A 32 -3.10 1.61 -5.58
N VAL A 33 -3.22 1.43 -4.26
CA VAL A 33 -4.04 0.38 -3.65
C VAL A 33 -5.51 0.56 -4.04
N ILE A 34 -6.06 1.76 -3.85
CA ILE A 34 -7.47 2.05 -4.16
C ILE A 34 -7.76 1.88 -5.65
N THR A 35 -6.86 2.34 -6.51
CA THR A 35 -7.00 2.21 -7.96
C THR A 35 -7.02 0.74 -8.36
N LYS A 36 -6.13 -0.06 -7.78
CA LYS A 36 -6.08 -1.50 -8.07
C LYS A 36 -7.32 -2.24 -7.56
N GLU A 37 -7.81 -1.92 -6.37
CA GLU A 37 -9.06 -2.48 -5.83
C GLU A 37 -10.23 -2.20 -6.78
N ARG A 38 -10.32 -0.98 -7.29
CA ARG A 38 -11.37 -0.58 -8.24
C ARG A 38 -11.26 -1.31 -9.56
N GLN A 39 -10.05 -1.45 -10.08
CA GLN A 39 -9.78 -2.20 -11.31
C GLN A 39 -10.21 -3.66 -11.17
N ILE A 40 -9.89 -4.30 -10.06
CA ILE A 40 -10.25 -5.69 -9.78
C ILE A 40 -11.77 -5.83 -9.72
N LYS A 41 -12.44 -4.95 -8.99
CA LYS A 41 -13.89 -4.97 -8.85
C LYS A 41 -14.59 -4.80 -10.21
N ASN A 42 -14.13 -3.85 -11.00
CA ASN A 42 -14.68 -3.61 -12.34
C ASN A 42 -14.42 -4.79 -13.27
N GLY A 43 -13.22 -5.35 -13.23
CA GLY A 43 -12.87 -6.53 -14.02
C GLY A 43 -13.69 -7.75 -13.66
N GLU A 44 -13.87 -8.00 -12.36
CA GLU A 44 -14.69 -9.12 -11.88
C GLU A 44 -16.16 -8.95 -12.28
N ASN A 45 -16.70 -7.74 -12.16
CA ASN A 45 -18.06 -7.44 -12.60
C ASN A 45 -18.23 -7.66 -14.11
N ASN A 46 -17.22 -7.27 -14.89
CA ASN A 46 -17.22 -7.49 -16.34
C ASN A 46 -17.25 -8.97 -16.68
N VAL A 47 -16.46 -9.80 -15.99
CA VAL A 47 -16.47 -11.25 -16.16
C VAL A 47 -17.84 -11.84 -15.83
N LEU A 48 -18.45 -11.39 -14.72
CA LEU A 48 -19.79 -11.84 -14.31
C LEU A 48 -20.84 -11.51 -15.37
N LEU A 49 -20.80 -10.31 -15.95
CA LEU A 49 -21.80 -9.85 -16.91
C LEU A 49 -21.63 -10.44 -18.30
N ASN A 50 -20.41 -10.76 -18.70
CA ASN A 50 -20.10 -11.13 -20.09
C ASN A 50 -19.74 -12.62 -20.28
N THR A 51 -19.78 -13.40 -19.21
CA THR A 51 -19.45 -14.83 -19.27
C THR A 51 -20.73 -15.67 -19.32
N ASP A 52 -20.82 -16.56 -20.31
CA ASP A 52 -21.89 -17.55 -20.37
C ASP A 52 -21.52 -18.76 -19.49
N PHE A 53 -21.82 -18.65 -18.22
CA PHE A 53 -21.50 -19.70 -17.23
C PHE A 53 -22.18 -21.03 -17.51
N LYS A 54 -23.39 -20.97 -18.09
CA LYS A 54 -24.14 -22.17 -18.43
C LYS A 54 -23.41 -23.01 -19.49
N SER A 55 -22.89 -22.35 -20.52
CA SER A 55 -22.09 -23.01 -21.56
C SER A 55 -20.82 -23.63 -21.02
N LEU A 56 -20.27 -23.08 -19.95
CA LEU A 56 -19.07 -23.59 -19.28
C LEU A 56 -19.37 -24.67 -18.23
N GLY A 57 -20.65 -24.99 -17.99
CA GLY A 57 -21.03 -25.95 -16.97
C GLY A 57 -20.93 -25.44 -15.54
N LEU A 58 -20.81 -24.14 -15.36
CA LEU A 58 -20.69 -23.49 -14.05
C LEU A 58 -22.08 -23.07 -13.57
N THR A 59 -22.79 -23.98 -12.90
CA THR A 59 -24.22 -23.86 -12.61
C THR A 59 -24.54 -23.35 -11.21
N ASN A 60 -23.58 -23.36 -10.29
CA ASN A 60 -23.80 -22.87 -8.93
C ASN A 60 -22.94 -21.64 -8.63
N GLU A 61 -23.32 -20.91 -7.58
CA GLU A 61 -22.65 -19.67 -7.17
C GLU A 61 -21.18 -19.89 -6.81
N LYS A 62 -20.87 -20.97 -6.13
CA LYS A 62 -19.51 -21.31 -5.72
C LYS A 62 -18.58 -21.49 -6.91
N GLN A 63 -19.04 -22.19 -7.96
CA GLN A 63 -18.28 -22.41 -9.18
C GLN A 63 -18.06 -21.10 -9.95
N ARG A 64 -19.09 -20.25 -10.04
CA ARG A 64 -18.99 -18.94 -10.69
C ARG A 64 -18.06 -18.03 -9.96
N THR A 65 -18.13 -17.98 -8.64
CA THR A 65 -17.22 -17.18 -7.81
C THR A 65 -15.76 -17.63 -7.98
N ALA A 66 -15.51 -18.93 -7.98
CA ALA A 66 -14.16 -19.47 -8.19
C ALA A 66 -13.61 -19.09 -9.57
N PHE A 67 -14.44 -19.14 -10.61
CA PHE A 67 -14.06 -18.75 -11.95
C PHE A 67 -13.65 -17.27 -12.01
N VAL A 68 -14.45 -16.39 -11.42
CA VAL A 68 -14.17 -14.95 -11.37
C VAL A 68 -12.89 -14.67 -10.60
N GLN A 69 -12.69 -15.31 -9.46
CA GLN A 69 -11.48 -15.16 -8.65
C GLN A 69 -10.23 -15.64 -9.39
N ASP A 70 -10.33 -16.74 -10.11
CA ASP A 70 -9.23 -17.24 -10.93
C ASP A 70 -8.86 -16.25 -12.04
N ALA A 71 -9.86 -15.66 -12.69
CA ALA A 71 -9.66 -14.65 -13.73
C ALA A 71 -8.95 -13.40 -13.20
N SER A 72 -9.12 -13.06 -11.92
CA SER A 72 -8.50 -11.88 -11.28
C SER A 72 -7.28 -12.22 -10.43
N ALA A 73 -6.81 -13.47 -10.44
CA ALA A 73 -5.75 -13.94 -9.54
C ALA A 73 -4.46 -13.11 -9.62
N LYS A 74 -4.00 -12.77 -10.83
CA LYS A 74 -2.80 -11.95 -11.04
C LYS A 74 -2.96 -10.54 -10.46
N ASP A 75 -4.13 -9.94 -10.68
CA ASP A 75 -4.43 -8.60 -10.19
C ASP A 75 -4.55 -8.59 -8.67
N ARG A 76 -5.13 -9.63 -8.09
CA ARG A 76 -5.22 -9.78 -6.63
C ARG A 76 -3.85 -9.95 -6.00
N PHE A 77 -2.96 -10.71 -6.63
CA PHE A 77 -1.56 -10.83 -6.19
C PHE A 77 -0.86 -9.46 -6.21
N LYS A 78 -1.05 -8.70 -7.29
CA LYS A 78 -0.50 -7.34 -7.39
C LYS A 78 -1.05 -6.42 -6.31
N LEU A 79 -2.34 -6.54 -6.02
CA LEU A 79 -2.97 -5.76 -4.94
C LEU A 79 -2.34 -6.08 -3.58
N ASP A 80 -2.08 -7.36 -3.29
CA ASP A 80 -1.42 -7.76 -2.05
C ASP A 80 -0.02 -7.17 -1.92
N GLN A 81 0.73 -7.11 -3.03
CA GLN A 81 2.04 -6.45 -3.06
C GLN A 81 1.92 -4.94 -2.78
N LEU A 82 0.94 -4.27 -3.38
CA LEU A 82 0.71 -2.85 -3.16
C LEU A 82 0.30 -2.55 -1.71
N ARG A 83 -0.52 -3.40 -1.12
CA ARG A 83 -0.90 -3.30 0.29
C ARG A 83 0.28 -3.48 1.23
N TYR A 84 1.16 -4.42 0.89
CA TYR A 84 2.40 -4.66 1.65
C TYR A 84 3.31 -3.43 1.60
N GLU A 85 3.52 -2.86 0.42
CA GLU A 85 4.33 -1.65 0.25
C GLU A 85 3.76 -0.46 1.02
N TYR A 86 2.43 -0.32 1.00
CA TYR A 86 1.73 0.71 1.77
C TYR A 86 1.95 0.53 3.27
N LYS A 87 1.80 -0.69 3.76
CA LYS A 87 2.01 -1.02 5.18
C LYS A 87 3.44 -0.74 5.62
N MET A 88 4.42 -1.09 4.80
CA MET A 88 5.83 -0.79 5.09
C MET A 88 6.09 0.71 5.18
N GLU A 89 5.46 1.50 4.32
CA GLU A 89 5.60 2.96 4.36
C GLU A 89 4.96 3.54 5.62
N GLU A 90 3.81 3.02 6.04
CA GLU A 90 3.19 3.40 7.33
C GLU A 90 4.14 3.11 8.50
N ASP A 91 4.77 1.94 8.52
CA ASP A 91 5.70 1.55 9.56
C ASP A 91 6.93 2.46 9.57
N ASN A 92 7.46 2.81 8.40
CA ASN A 92 8.58 3.75 8.27
C ASN A 92 8.21 5.15 8.80
N LEU A 93 7.00 5.62 8.54
CA LEU A 93 6.53 6.89 9.07
C LEU A 93 6.40 6.87 10.60
N GLU A 94 5.95 5.77 11.17
CA GLU A 94 5.86 5.60 12.62
C GLU A 94 7.23 5.69 13.27
N ILE A 95 8.23 4.99 12.72
CA ILE A 95 9.62 5.06 13.19
C ILE A 95 10.15 6.48 13.09
N LEU A 96 9.88 7.16 11.99
CA LEU A 96 10.33 8.54 11.76
C LEU A 96 9.69 9.51 12.76
N ASN A 97 8.40 9.33 13.06
CA ASN A 97 7.71 10.11 14.09
C ASN A 97 8.36 9.93 15.47
N ASP A 98 8.72 8.69 15.81
CA ASP A 98 9.37 8.38 17.08
C ASP A 98 10.75 9.04 17.17
N LEU A 99 11.51 9.03 16.07
CA LEU A 99 12.81 9.73 16.01
C LEU A 99 12.65 11.24 16.18
N ILE A 100 11.64 11.83 15.57
CA ILE A 100 11.35 13.26 15.71
C ILE A 100 11.04 13.61 17.15
N LYS A 101 10.20 12.83 17.81
CA LYS A 101 9.87 13.00 19.23
C LYS A 101 11.10 12.90 20.11
N LEU A 102 11.96 11.94 19.83
CA LEU A 102 13.22 11.75 20.57
C LEU A 102 14.14 12.96 20.41
N ARG A 103 14.29 13.48 19.21
CA ARG A 103 15.12 14.66 18.94
C ARG A 103 14.59 15.90 19.66
N ILE A 104 13.28 16.10 19.65
CA ILE A 104 12.67 17.22 20.37
C ILE A 104 12.88 17.08 21.89
N ALA A 105 12.73 15.88 22.42
CA ALA A 105 12.97 15.61 23.85
C ALA A 105 14.43 15.87 24.25
N GLU A 106 15.39 15.47 23.43
CA GLU A 106 16.81 15.73 23.65
C GLU A 106 17.12 17.24 23.73
N ILE A 107 16.55 18.02 22.82
CA ILE A 107 16.71 19.48 22.81
C ILE A 107 16.11 20.08 24.08
N GLY A 108 14.94 19.64 24.50
CA GLY A 108 14.28 20.08 25.73
C GLY A 108 15.02 19.67 26.99
N GLY A 109 15.76 18.57 26.96
CA GLY A 109 16.54 18.06 28.10
C GLY A 109 17.88 18.72 28.32
N GLU A 110 18.37 19.49 27.35
CA GLU A 110 19.68 20.16 27.39
C GLU A 110 19.67 21.51 28.12
N LYS A 111 18.66 21.83 28.84
CA LYS A 111 18.57 23.09 29.59
C LYS A 111 19.49 23.10 30.81
#